data_180ca8c6b0d9635dde5735e36483d68d
#
_entry.id   180ca8c6b0d9635dde5735e36483d68d
#
_cell.length_a   1.000
_cell.length_b   1.000
_cell.length_c   1.000
_cell.angle_alpha   90.00
_cell.angle_beta   90.00
_cell.angle_gamma   90.00
#
_symmetry.space_group_name_H-M   'P 1'
#
loop_
_entity.id
_entity.type
_entity.pdbx_description
1 polymer ?
#
loop_
_entity_poly.entity_id
_entity_poly.type
_entity_poly.pdbx_seq_one_letter_code
_entity_poly.pdbx_strand_id
1 'polypeptide(L)'
;IRNSTKKNEIHEALQKKGCSIDNLDLVEVDLLKDQGWDQAFEGVSHVLHMAATYTSKPVSTDEYMRPQLEGAQRILELSDKHNVKQLILTSSFVAVYNTTTSKTTFNEDDWSDLSTPGIADYDKSKTMAEKLCWDYIKKHNPSFSFTSLNPAGVVGPTMSNHLDVSNDFILQIVQGKVPMAPKFHLGYVHVEDVALAHVNAIDNPKVSGERIILFESDLWFQQVGQILFEEGFKKAPTKEMANWIVRMIGLFDKSLKLLIPYLGKERKCNSQKAQELLGMYTKTSKQAFIESAKSVS
;
A
#
# COMPACT_ATOMS: atom_id res chain seq x y z
N ILE A 1 -13.35 6.44 10.60
CA ILE A 1 -13.15 7.56 9.64
C ILE A 1 -12.64 8.79 10.39
N ARG A 2 -11.78 9.63 9.73
CA ARG A 2 -11.26 10.84 10.38
C ARG A 2 -12.29 11.99 10.44
N ASN A 3 -13.29 11.98 9.58
CA ASN A 3 -14.25 13.04 9.45
C ASN A 3 -15.61 12.48 8.99
N SER A 4 -16.67 12.82 9.70
CA SER A 4 -18.06 12.39 9.42
C SER A 4 -18.57 12.84 8.04
N THR A 5 -18.01 13.91 7.46
CA THR A 5 -18.39 14.35 6.11
C THR A 5 -18.14 13.30 5.03
N LYS A 6 -17.26 12.32 5.29
CA LYS A 6 -16.99 11.21 4.37
C LYS A 6 -17.98 10.05 4.44
N LYS A 7 -18.93 10.07 5.38
CA LYS A 7 -19.92 8.97 5.52
C LYS A 7 -20.70 8.73 4.24
N ASN A 8 -21.27 9.79 3.67
CA ASN A 8 -22.08 9.69 2.46
C ASN A 8 -21.27 9.15 1.26
N GLU A 9 -20.04 9.63 1.10
CA GLU A 9 -19.14 9.17 0.02
C GLU A 9 -18.88 7.66 0.12
N ILE A 10 -18.60 7.15 1.34
CA ILE A 10 -18.36 5.73 1.57
C ILE A 10 -19.63 4.91 1.29
N HIS A 11 -20.78 5.36 1.79
CA HIS A 11 -22.07 4.68 1.56
C HIS A 11 -22.40 4.62 0.06
N GLU A 12 -22.27 5.74 -0.66
CA GLU A 12 -22.49 5.78 -2.11
C GLU A 12 -21.54 4.86 -2.88
N ALA A 13 -20.26 4.84 -2.51
CA ALA A 13 -19.27 3.98 -3.15
C ALA A 13 -19.60 2.49 -2.97
N LEU A 14 -20.00 2.08 -1.76
CA LEU A 14 -20.40 0.71 -1.46
C LEU A 14 -21.70 0.32 -2.17
N GLN A 15 -22.71 1.18 -2.13
CA GLN A 15 -24.01 0.95 -2.80
C GLN A 15 -23.86 0.83 -4.32
N LYS A 16 -23.01 1.64 -4.96
CA LYS A 16 -22.68 1.53 -6.40
C LYS A 16 -22.11 0.16 -6.75
N LYS A 17 -21.46 -0.52 -5.81
CA LYS A 17 -20.94 -1.90 -5.97
C LYS A 17 -21.92 -2.98 -5.52
N GLY A 18 -23.15 -2.62 -5.14
CA GLY A 18 -24.18 -3.55 -4.67
C GLY A 18 -23.92 -4.12 -3.27
N CYS A 19 -23.01 -3.48 -2.49
CA CYS A 19 -22.76 -3.91 -1.11
C CYS A 19 -23.88 -3.39 -0.18
N SER A 20 -24.37 -4.26 0.73
CA SER A 20 -25.20 -3.80 1.84
C SER A 20 -24.37 -2.98 2.82
N ILE A 21 -25.00 -1.95 3.36
CA ILE A 21 -24.44 -1.07 4.41
C ILE A 21 -25.18 -1.23 5.75
N ASP A 22 -26.11 -2.17 5.86
CA ASP A 22 -26.99 -2.33 7.02
C ASP A 22 -26.25 -2.66 8.32
N ASN A 23 -25.10 -3.33 8.19
CA ASN A 23 -24.21 -3.71 9.31
C ASN A 23 -22.91 -2.92 9.32
N LEU A 24 -22.88 -1.72 8.68
CA LEU A 24 -21.72 -0.87 8.62
C LEU A 24 -21.85 0.34 9.57
N ASP A 25 -21.12 0.28 10.68
CA ASP A 25 -20.99 1.43 11.58
C ASP A 25 -19.73 2.24 11.23
N LEU A 26 -19.92 3.56 11.07
CA LEU A 26 -18.82 4.49 10.79
C LEU A 26 -18.53 5.34 12.01
N VAL A 27 -17.44 5.04 12.71
CA VAL A 27 -16.99 5.76 13.90
C VAL A 27 -15.92 6.79 13.54
N GLU A 28 -16.04 8.00 14.09
CA GLU A 28 -15.07 9.08 13.88
C GLU A 28 -13.92 8.94 14.88
N VAL A 29 -12.72 8.66 14.37
CA VAL A 29 -11.49 8.51 15.15
C VAL A 29 -10.29 9.07 14.36
N ASP A 30 -9.26 9.50 15.07
CA ASP A 30 -8.00 10.02 14.49
C ASP A 30 -6.83 9.24 15.08
N LEU A 31 -5.89 8.79 14.21
CA LEU A 31 -4.69 8.05 14.64
C LEU A 31 -3.83 8.82 15.66
N LEU A 32 -3.91 10.14 15.67
CA LEU A 32 -3.15 11.02 16.55
C LEU A 32 -3.91 11.47 17.82
N LYS A 33 -5.14 11.00 18.02
CA LYS A 33 -5.98 11.38 19.17
C LYS A 33 -6.53 10.15 19.85
N ASP A 34 -6.73 10.21 21.17
CA ASP A 34 -7.25 9.08 21.95
C ASP A 34 -8.78 8.98 21.92
N GLN A 35 -9.45 10.10 21.60
CA GLN A 35 -10.90 10.20 21.65
C GLN A 35 -11.60 9.23 20.67
N GLY A 36 -12.62 8.52 21.17
CA GLY A 36 -13.52 7.67 20.37
C GLY A 36 -13.01 6.25 20.14
N TRP A 37 -11.74 5.97 20.39
CA TRP A 37 -11.17 4.66 20.09
C TRP A 37 -11.69 3.54 20.99
N ASP A 38 -11.88 3.77 22.29
CA ASP A 38 -12.45 2.76 23.20
C ASP A 38 -13.84 2.34 22.73
N GLN A 39 -14.70 3.31 22.34
CA GLN A 39 -16.01 3.03 21.79
C GLN A 39 -15.92 2.26 20.45
N ALA A 40 -14.94 2.63 19.59
CA ALA A 40 -14.74 1.96 18.31
C ALA A 40 -14.29 0.51 18.46
N PHE A 41 -13.66 0.13 19.59
CA PHE A 41 -13.17 -1.21 19.88
C PHE A 41 -14.14 -2.06 20.70
N GLU A 42 -15.25 -1.49 21.19
CA GLU A 42 -16.22 -2.22 21.99
C GLU A 42 -16.85 -3.37 21.17
N GLY A 43 -16.66 -4.61 21.63
CA GLY A 43 -17.18 -5.83 20.97
C GLY A 43 -16.42 -6.23 19.69
N VAL A 44 -15.33 -5.57 19.35
CA VAL A 44 -14.52 -5.90 18.16
C VAL A 44 -13.71 -7.18 18.40
N SER A 45 -13.84 -8.15 17.50
CA SER A 45 -13.08 -9.41 17.54
C SER A 45 -11.89 -9.44 16.58
N HIS A 46 -11.96 -8.71 15.46
CA HIS A 46 -10.92 -8.68 14.43
C HIS A 46 -10.63 -7.24 14.02
N VAL A 47 -9.36 -6.92 13.84
CA VAL A 47 -8.91 -5.59 13.41
C VAL A 47 -8.12 -5.70 12.12
N LEU A 48 -8.55 -4.97 11.09
CA LEU A 48 -7.77 -4.75 9.87
C LEU A 48 -7.21 -3.33 9.91
N HIS A 49 -5.94 -3.19 10.32
CA HIS A 49 -5.30 -1.89 10.42
C HIS A 49 -4.70 -1.47 9.06
N MET A 50 -5.50 -0.80 8.25
CA MET A 50 -5.10 -0.29 6.93
C MET A 50 -4.80 1.22 6.95
N ALA A 51 -5.23 1.92 8.00
CA ALA A 51 -5.11 3.38 8.07
C ALA A 51 -3.66 3.83 8.10
N ALA A 52 -3.29 4.69 7.16
CA ALA A 52 -1.94 5.22 7.00
C ALA A 52 -1.98 6.59 6.32
N THR A 53 -0.95 7.41 6.54
CA THR A 53 -0.75 8.61 5.72
C THR A 53 -0.04 8.22 4.43
N TYR A 54 -0.71 8.46 3.30
CA TYR A 54 -0.11 8.36 1.96
C TYR A 54 -0.59 9.53 1.12
N THR A 55 0.33 10.33 0.60
CA THR A 55 -0.01 11.56 -0.13
C THR A 55 1.07 11.90 -1.16
N SER A 56 0.64 12.41 -2.31
CA SER A 56 1.53 13.00 -3.33
C SER A 56 1.95 14.44 -2.98
N LYS A 57 1.30 15.08 -1.98
CA LYS A 57 1.66 16.42 -1.53
C LYS A 57 2.92 16.37 -0.67
N PRO A 58 3.81 17.36 -0.77
CA PRO A 58 4.92 17.48 0.15
C PRO A 58 4.41 17.67 1.59
N VAL A 59 4.81 16.77 2.47
CA VAL A 59 4.56 16.83 3.91
C VAL A 59 5.88 16.67 4.65
N SER A 60 5.94 17.10 5.90
CA SER A 60 7.13 16.91 6.72
C SER A 60 7.34 15.43 7.07
N THR A 61 8.57 15.07 7.40
CA THR A 61 8.89 13.73 7.90
C THR A 61 8.00 13.34 9.06
N ASP A 62 7.71 14.26 9.98
CA ASP A 62 6.87 14.04 11.15
C ASP A 62 5.40 13.76 10.78
N GLU A 63 4.88 14.43 9.75
CA GLU A 63 3.52 14.17 9.24
C GLU A 63 3.36 12.78 8.61
N TYR A 64 4.44 12.14 8.16
CA TYR A 64 4.44 10.73 7.80
C TYR A 64 4.62 9.82 9.01
N MET A 65 5.60 10.11 9.87
CA MET A 65 6.05 9.21 10.91
C MET A 65 5.03 9.06 12.04
N ARG A 66 4.54 10.17 12.58
CA ARG A 66 3.66 10.15 13.76
C ARG A 66 2.37 9.35 13.56
N PRO A 67 1.56 9.57 12.50
CA PRO A 67 0.34 8.78 12.32
C PRO A 67 0.60 7.28 12.14
N GLN A 68 1.72 6.92 11.52
CA GLN A 68 2.09 5.51 11.33
C GLN A 68 2.51 4.86 12.65
N LEU A 69 3.39 5.51 13.42
CA LEU A 69 3.95 4.93 14.65
C LEU A 69 2.96 5.01 15.81
N GLU A 70 2.43 6.21 16.09
CA GLU A 70 1.47 6.41 17.19
C GLU A 70 0.15 5.66 16.91
N GLY A 71 -0.28 5.63 15.64
CA GLY A 71 -1.45 4.86 15.21
C GLY A 71 -1.27 3.36 15.40
N ALA A 72 -0.13 2.80 14.96
CA ALA A 72 0.17 1.39 15.14
C ALA A 72 0.25 1.01 16.63
N GLN A 73 0.94 1.82 17.43
CA GLN A 73 1.03 1.60 18.88
C GLN A 73 -0.36 1.59 19.54
N ARG A 74 -1.20 2.58 19.22
CA ARG A 74 -2.56 2.68 19.75
C ARG A 74 -3.41 1.47 19.39
N ILE A 75 -3.35 1.01 18.14
CA ILE A 75 -4.13 -0.14 17.69
C ILE A 75 -3.67 -1.42 18.41
N LEU A 76 -2.38 -1.62 18.63
CA LEU A 76 -1.84 -2.75 19.38
C LEU A 76 -2.36 -2.75 20.84
N GLU A 77 -2.23 -1.60 21.53
CA GLU A 77 -2.67 -1.45 22.93
C GLU A 77 -4.18 -1.64 23.09
N LEU A 78 -4.98 -1.08 22.17
CA LEU A 78 -6.43 -1.27 22.16
C LEU A 78 -6.82 -2.72 21.85
N SER A 79 -6.12 -3.37 20.93
CA SER A 79 -6.36 -4.78 20.62
C SER A 79 -6.13 -5.68 21.81
N ASP A 80 -5.08 -5.41 22.60
CA ASP A 80 -4.80 -6.14 23.84
C ASP A 80 -5.84 -5.84 24.93
N LYS A 81 -6.13 -4.56 25.16
CA LYS A 81 -7.11 -4.07 26.14
C LYS A 81 -8.51 -4.63 25.91
N HIS A 82 -8.97 -4.73 24.66
CA HIS A 82 -10.33 -5.16 24.30
C HIS A 82 -10.42 -6.66 23.95
N ASN A 83 -9.38 -7.45 24.19
CA ASN A 83 -9.31 -8.88 23.92
C ASN A 83 -9.67 -9.23 22.46
N VAL A 84 -9.15 -8.47 21.50
CA VAL A 84 -9.24 -8.77 20.08
C VAL A 84 -8.66 -10.16 19.81
N LYS A 85 -9.24 -10.93 18.90
CA LYS A 85 -8.74 -12.27 18.54
C LYS A 85 -7.62 -12.22 17.51
N GLN A 86 -7.74 -11.29 16.57
CA GLN A 86 -6.79 -11.17 15.45
C GLN A 86 -6.59 -9.71 15.03
N LEU A 87 -5.34 -9.35 14.83
CA LEU A 87 -4.92 -8.07 14.23
C LEU A 87 -4.15 -8.34 12.93
N ILE A 88 -4.64 -7.79 11.83
CA ILE A 88 -4.00 -7.84 10.52
C ILE A 88 -3.54 -6.43 10.16
N LEU A 89 -2.23 -6.25 10.01
CA LEU A 89 -1.62 -4.98 9.61
C LEU A 89 -1.44 -4.92 8.09
N THR A 90 -1.94 -3.88 7.45
CA THR A 90 -1.52 -3.54 6.08
C THR A 90 -0.25 -2.72 6.11
N SER A 91 0.88 -3.41 6.00
CA SER A 91 2.18 -2.79 5.81
C SER A 91 2.42 -2.41 4.34
N SER A 92 3.59 -2.67 3.79
CA SER A 92 3.91 -2.41 2.39
C SER A 92 5.17 -3.16 1.97
N PHE A 93 5.32 -3.48 0.70
CA PHE A 93 6.56 -4.00 0.13
C PHE A 93 7.74 -3.01 0.27
N VAL A 94 7.47 -1.71 0.46
CA VAL A 94 8.54 -0.73 0.78
C VAL A 94 9.24 -1.02 2.10
N ALA A 95 8.64 -1.79 3.01
CA ALA A 95 9.29 -2.26 4.24
C ALA A 95 10.27 -3.43 4.01
N VAL A 96 10.39 -3.90 2.76
CA VAL A 96 11.18 -5.09 2.39
C VAL A 96 12.39 -4.73 1.53
N TYR A 97 12.22 -3.93 0.48
CA TYR A 97 13.14 -3.90 -0.66
C TYR A 97 14.22 -2.82 -0.64
N ASN A 98 14.19 -1.85 0.25
CA ASN A 98 15.23 -0.83 0.28
C ASN A 98 16.53 -1.43 0.83
N THR A 99 17.62 -1.28 0.06
CA THR A 99 18.90 -1.89 0.39
C THR A 99 20.07 -1.03 -0.09
N THR A 100 21.17 -1.10 0.63
CA THR A 100 22.47 -0.53 0.23
C THR A 100 23.29 -1.49 -0.63
N THR A 101 22.81 -2.72 -0.82
CA THR A 101 23.49 -3.77 -1.61
C THR A 101 22.96 -3.83 -3.05
N SER A 102 23.51 -4.76 -3.85
CA SER A 102 23.04 -5.06 -5.21
C SER A 102 21.90 -6.09 -5.24
N LYS A 103 21.27 -6.41 -4.10
CA LYS A 103 20.15 -7.35 -4.04
C LYS A 103 18.97 -6.85 -4.86
N THR A 104 18.39 -7.72 -5.69
CA THR A 104 17.26 -7.42 -6.57
C THR A 104 16.03 -8.28 -6.30
N THR A 105 16.21 -9.44 -5.66
CA THR A 105 15.10 -10.37 -5.34
C THR A 105 14.95 -10.47 -3.83
N PHE A 106 13.73 -10.28 -3.35
CA PHE A 106 13.40 -10.15 -1.93
C PHE A 106 12.34 -11.19 -1.53
N ASN A 107 12.28 -11.48 -0.25
CA ASN A 107 11.27 -12.32 0.38
C ASN A 107 10.85 -11.76 1.74
N GLU A 108 10.03 -12.48 2.47
CA GLU A 108 9.46 -12.06 3.75
C GLU A 108 10.48 -11.92 4.89
N ASP A 109 11.67 -12.51 4.76
CA ASP A 109 12.76 -12.38 5.75
C ASP A 109 13.51 -11.04 5.61
N ASP A 110 13.36 -10.38 4.46
CA ASP A 110 14.05 -9.14 4.18
C ASP A 110 13.39 -7.94 4.86
N TRP A 111 14.23 -7.02 5.30
CA TRP A 111 13.82 -5.72 5.84
C TRP A 111 14.52 -4.58 5.12
N SER A 112 13.78 -3.54 4.84
CA SER A 112 14.36 -2.32 4.30
C SER A 112 15.40 -1.73 5.25
N ASP A 113 16.57 -1.41 4.68
CA ASP A 113 17.65 -0.70 5.35
C ASP A 113 17.35 0.80 5.35
N LEU A 114 17.08 1.35 6.54
CA LEU A 114 16.74 2.77 6.72
C LEU A 114 17.92 3.71 6.40
N SER A 115 19.15 3.18 6.30
CA SER A 115 20.34 3.93 5.90
C SER A 115 20.49 4.05 4.39
N THR A 116 19.60 3.43 3.59
CA THR A 116 19.64 3.50 2.12
C THR A 116 19.62 4.95 1.66
N PRO A 117 20.62 5.42 0.89
CA PRO A 117 20.69 6.80 0.44
C PRO A 117 19.45 7.22 -0.36
N GLY A 118 18.80 8.29 0.08
CA GLY A 118 17.62 8.83 -0.59
C GLY A 118 16.32 8.05 -0.36
N ILE A 119 16.28 7.09 0.57
CA ILE A 119 15.05 6.39 0.95
C ILE A 119 13.96 7.40 1.33
N ALA A 120 12.77 7.21 0.78
CA ALA A 120 11.63 8.12 1.01
C ALA A 120 11.13 8.03 2.47
N ASP A 121 10.61 9.14 3.00
CA ASP A 121 10.06 9.18 4.36
C ASP A 121 8.86 8.24 4.52
N TYR A 122 8.07 8.06 3.47
CA TYR A 122 7.02 7.04 3.44
C TYR A 122 7.58 5.63 3.66
N ASP A 123 8.65 5.25 2.94
CA ASP A 123 9.27 3.93 3.05
C ASP A 123 9.82 3.70 4.48
N LYS A 124 10.46 4.72 5.03
CA LYS A 124 10.93 4.69 6.43
C LYS A 124 9.76 4.49 7.39
N SER A 125 8.70 5.28 7.23
CA SER A 125 7.55 5.25 8.13
C SER A 125 6.86 3.88 8.16
N LYS A 126 6.65 3.27 6.99
CA LYS A 126 6.07 1.93 6.86
C LYS A 126 6.99 0.87 7.47
N THR A 127 8.29 0.94 7.21
CA THR A 127 9.27 0.01 7.77
C THR A 127 9.30 0.08 9.29
N MET A 128 9.34 1.30 9.85
CA MET A 128 9.39 1.50 11.29
C MET A 128 8.08 1.08 11.98
N ALA A 129 6.92 1.38 11.40
CA ALA A 129 5.63 0.97 11.94
C ALA A 129 5.47 -0.55 11.97
N GLU A 130 5.88 -1.25 10.90
CA GLU A 130 5.83 -2.71 10.87
C GLU A 130 6.78 -3.32 11.90
N LYS A 131 8.02 -2.82 12.00
CA LYS A 131 8.98 -3.27 13.03
C LYS A 131 8.44 -3.04 14.44
N LEU A 132 7.84 -1.87 14.70
CA LEU A 132 7.21 -1.57 15.99
C LEU A 132 6.15 -2.62 16.34
N CYS A 133 5.31 -3.01 15.37
CA CYS A 133 4.30 -4.05 15.62
C CYS A 133 4.94 -5.39 15.98
N TRP A 134 5.93 -5.86 15.21
CA TRP A 134 6.62 -7.12 15.50
C TRP A 134 7.37 -7.10 16.83
N ASP A 135 8.00 -5.98 17.18
CA ASP A 135 8.67 -5.79 18.48
C ASP A 135 7.68 -5.81 19.63
N TYR A 136 6.50 -5.20 19.45
CA TYR A 136 5.41 -5.27 20.44
C TYR A 136 4.96 -6.71 20.68
N ILE A 137 4.66 -7.45 19.58
CA ILE A 137 4.24 -8.86 19.68
C ILE A 137 5.29 -9.70 20.42
N LYS A 138 6.55 -9.55 20.05
CA LYS A 138 7.65 -10.29 20.68
C LYS A 138 7.82 -9.94 22.16
N LYS A 139 7.65 -8.67 22.53
CA LYS A 139 7.86 -8.17 23.89
C LYS A 139 6.70 -8.50 24.83
N HIS A 140 5.46 -8.33 24.36
CA HIS A 140 4.27 -8.39 25.21
C HIS A 140 3.56 -9.75 25.13
N ASN A 141 3.81 -10.54 24.07
CA ASN A 141 3.15 -11.84 23.83
C ASN A 141 1.62 -11.76 24.03
N PRO A 142 0.93 -10.83 23.33
CA PRO A 142 -0.50 -10.61 23.52
C PRO A 142 -1.32 -11.83 23.16
N SER A 143 -2.58 -11.87 23.60
CA SER A 143 -3.50 -12.99 23.33
C SER A 143 -4.01 -13.05 21.89
N PHE A 144 -3.95 -11.94 21.14
CA PHE A 144 -4.39 -11.90 19.75
C PHE A 144 -3.33 -12.45 18.78
N SER A 145 -3.78 -13.07 17.70
CA SER A 145 -2.91 -13.42 16.58
C SER A 145 -2.57 -12.19 15.76
N PHE A 146 -1.32 -12.09 15.28
CA PHE A 146 -0.86 -10.98 14.47
C PHE A 146 -0.33 -11.45 13.12
N THR A 147 -0.67 -10.71 12.06
CA THR A 147 -0.21 -10.93 10.69
C THR A 147 0.09 -9.59 10.04
N SER A 148 1.19 -9.48 9.28
CA SER A 148 1.41 -8.33 8.40
C SER A 148 1.25 -8.73 6.93
N LEU A 149 0.44 -7.99 6.20
CA LEU A 149 0.33 -8.06 4.74
C LEU A 149 1.13 -6.91 4.14
N ASN A 150 2.05 -7.22 3.23
CA ASN A 150 2.97 -6.27 2.61
C ASN A 150 2.69 -6.12 1.11
N PRO A 151 1.65 -5.37 0.72
CA PRO A 151 1.34 -5.18 -0.69
C PRO A 151 2.46 -4.46 -1.44
N ALA A 152 2.73 -4.90 -2.67
CA ALA A 152 3.47 -4.14 -3.67
C ALA A 152 2.65 -2.92 -4.14
N GLY A 153 2.97 -2.32 -5.27
CA GLY A 153 2.18 -1.22 -5.83
C GLY A 153 0.75 -1.67 -6.11
N VAL A 154 -0.20 -1.19 -5.29
CA VAL A 154 -1.62 -1.53 -5.46
C VAL A 154 -2.21 -0.71 -6.59
N VAL A 155 -2.75 -1.39 -7.59
CA VAL A 155 -3.38 -0.80 -8.78
C VAL A 155 -4.72 -1.48 -9.05
N GLY A 156 -5.66 -0.75 -9.61
CA GLY A 156 -6.98 -1.28 -9.98
C GLY A 156 -8.06 -0.19 -9.99
N PRO A 157 -9.30 -0.54 -10.31
CA PRO A 157 -10.37 0.43 -10.44
C PRO A 157 -10.69 1.11 -9.10
N THR A 158 -10.93 2.42 -9.15
CA THR A 158 -11.39 3.15 -7.97
C THR A 158 -12.89 2.96 -7.74
N MET A 159 -13.30 2.96 -6.47
CA MET A 159 -14.72 2.94 -6.06
C MET A 159 -15.26 4.33 -5.78
N SER A 160 -14.41 5.32 -5.67
CA SER A 160 -14.74 6.69 -5.25
C SER A 160 -14.37 7.69 -6.34
N ASN A 161 -14.99 8.86 -6.29
CA ASN A 161 -14.62 10.00 -7.14
C ASN A 161 -13.32 10.66 -6.66
N HIS A 162 -12.85 10.34 -5.46
CA HIS A 162 -11.52 10.71 -4.98
C HIS A 162 -10.48 9.74 -5.48
N LEU A 163 -9.55 10.25 -6.26
CA LEU A 163 -8.41 9.45 -6.73
C LEU A 163 -7.39 9.34 -5.60
N ASP A 164 -6.99 8.10 -5.31
CA ASP A 164 -5.78 7.82 -4.55
C ASP A 164 -4.53 8.15 -5.40
N VAL A 165 -3.35 8.08 -4.79
CA VAL A 165 -2.09 8.43 -5.45
C VAL A 165 -1.82 7.55 -6.68
N SER A 166 -2.17 6.26 -6.62
CA SER A 166 -1.96 5.34 -7.74
C SER A 166 -2.87 5.68 -8.93
N ASN A 167 -4.16 5.89 -8.67
CA ASN A 167 -5.14 6.21 -9.72
C ASN A 167 -4.94 7.63 -10.28
N ASP A 168 -4.53 8.62 -9.45
CA ASP A 168 -4.14 9.94 -9.95
C ASP A 168 -2.94 9.85 -10.91
N PHE A 169 -1.94 9.02 -10.56
CA PHE A 169 -0.79 8.79 -11.43
C PHE A 169 -1.19 8.13 -12.77
N ILE A 170 -2.09 7.13 -12.74
CA ILE A 170 -2.62 6.51 -13.96
C ILE A 170 -3.39 7.54 -14.80
N LEU A 171 -4.20 8.39 -14.17
CA LEU A 171 -4.89 9.48 -14.88
C LEU A 171 -3.91 10.41 -15.59
N GLN A 172 -2.79 10.78 -14.95
CA GLN A 172 -1.77 11.60 -15.58
C GLN A 172 -1.13 10.92 -16.78
N ILE A 173 -0.92 9.59 -16.72
CA ILE A 173 -0.42 8.78 -17.85
C ILE A 173 -1.39 8.84 -19.02
N VAL A 174 -2.67 8.52 -18.80
CA VAL A 174 -3.66 8.45 -19.90
C VAL A 174 -3.97 9.83 -20.48
N GLN A 175 -3.83 10.89 -19.70
CA GLN A 175 -3.91 12.27 -20.17
C GLN A 175 -2.69 12.74 -20.98
N GLY A 176 -1.58 11.97 -20.97
CA GLY A 176 -0.34 12.31 -21.67
C GLY A 176 0.54 13.34 -20.93
N LYS A 177 0.32 13.53 -19.61
CA LYS A 177 1.15 14.42 -18.79
C LYS A 177 2.53 13.82 -18.48
N VAL A 178 2.71 12.53 -18.71
CA VAL A 178 3.96 11.81 -18.56
C VAL A 178 4.45 11.40 -19.96
N PRO A 179 5.28 12.21 -20.64
CA PRO A 179 5.63 11.99 -22.06
C PRO A 179 6.62 10.85 -22.29
N MET A 180 7.42 10.52 -21.28
CA MET A 180 8.42 9.43 -21.33
C MET A 180 8.46 8.70 -19.99
N ALA A 181 8.77 7.41 -20.01
CA ALA A 181 8.82 6.56 -18.84
C ALA A 181 10.20 6.64 -18.15
N PRO A 182 10.33 7.14 -16.92
CA PRO A 182 11.55 6.94 -16.13
C PRO A 182 11.90 5.46 -16.02
N LYS A 183 13.18 5.13 -15.96
CA LYS A 183 13.66 3.74 -15.77
C LYS A 183 13.40 3.29 -14.32
N PHE A 184 12.14 3.11 -13.99
CA PHE A 184 11.63 2.74 -12.68
C PHE A 184 10.99 1.36 -12.76
N HIS A 185 11.33 0.49 -11.81
CA HIS A 185 10.85 -0.89 -11.72
C HIS A 185 10.19 -1.11 -10.38
N LEU A 186 9.01 -1.72 -10.37
CA LEU A 186 8.28 -2.02 -9.15
C LEU A 186 7.43 -3.28 -9.33
N GLY A 187 7.17 -3.95 -8.22
CA GLY A 187 6.16 -5.00 -8.14
C GLY A 187 4.76 -4.39 -8.04
N TYR A 188 3.77 -5.13 -8.54
CA TYR A 188 2.37 -4.71 -8.54
C TYR A 188 1.45 -5.83 -8.09
N VAL A 189 0.28 -5.45 -7.63
CA VAL A 189 -0.81 -6.35 -7.25
C VAL A 189 -2.15 -5.66 -7.49
N HIS A 190 -3.16 -6.44 -7.90
CA HIS A 190 -4.50 -5.90 -8.14
C HIS A 190 -5.20 -5.57 -6.81
N VAL A 191 -5.91 -4.43 -6.75
CA VAL A 191 -6.60 -3.96 -5.53
C VAL A 191 -7.60 -4.98 -4.99
N GLU A 192 -8.31 -5.70 -5.85
CA GLU A 192 -9.25 -6.74 -5.43
C GLU A 192 -8.55 -7.96 -4.83
N ASP A 193 -7.36 -8.32 -5.33
CA ASP A 193 -6.55 -9.39 -4.73
C ASP A 193 -6.01 -8.98 -3.36
N VAL A 194 -5.64 -7.70 -3.18
CA VAL A 194 -5.28 -7.18 -1.85
C VAL A 194 -6.46 -7.27 -0.90
N ALA A 195 -7.66 -6.88 -1.32
CA ALA A 195 -8.87 -7.01 -0.52
C ALA A 195 -9.18 -8.47 -0.18
N LEU A 196 -9.08 -9.36 -1.17
CA LEU A 196 -9.26 -10.81 -0.99
C LEU A 196 -8.24 -11.40 0.00
N ALA A 197 -6.98 -10.96 -0.06
CA ALA A 197 -5.95 -11.37 0.89
C ALA A 197 -6.32 -11.03 2.33
N HIS A 198 -6.88 -9.83 2.58
CA HIS A 198 -7.36 -9.47 3.92
C HIS A 198 -8.52 -10.35 4.38
N VAL A 199 -9.48 -10.60 3.49
CA VAL A 199 -10.63 -11.49 3.80
C VAL A 199 -10.16 -12.92 4.09
N ASN A 200 -9.27 -13.49 3.27
CA ASN A 200 -8.76 -14.84 3.43
C ASN A 200 -7.81 -15.01 4.63
N ALA A 201 -7.31 -13.90 5.17
CA ALA A 201 -6.50 -13.90 6.40
C ALA A 201 -7.36 -13.91 7.68
N ILE A 202 -8.63 -13.48 7.61
CA ILE A 202 -9.54 -13.50 8.77
C ILE A 202 -9.82 -14.96 9.18
N ASP A 203 -9.69 -15.24 10.48
CA ASP A 203 -9.88 -16.56 11.08
C ASP A 203 -9.02 -17.69 10.45
N ASN A 204 -7.96 -17.32 9.72
CA ASN A 204 -7.02 -18.27 9.14
C ASN A 204 -5.83 -18.51 10.10
N PRO A 205 -5.76 -19.66 10.79
CA PRO A 205 -4.69 -19.90 11.75
C PRO A 205 -3.30 -20.04 11.10
N LYS A 206 -3.23 -20.31 9.79
CA LYS A 206 -1.96 -20.49 9.07
C LYS A 206 -1.21 -19.18 8.88
N VAL A 207 -1.88 -18.03 8.99
CA VAL A 207 -1.25 -16.72 8.81
C VAL A 207 -0.81 -16.08 10.13
N SER A 208 -1.13 -16.70 11.26
CA SER A 208 -0.74 -16.21 12.57
C SER A 208 0.79 -16.20 12.74
N GLY A 209 1.35 -15.06 13.09
CA GLY A 209 2.80 -14.88 13.19
C GLY A 209 3.51 -14.74 11.84
N GLU A 210 2.77 -14.60 10.74
CA GLU A 210 3.34 -14.52 9.41
C GLU A 210 3.42 -13.09 8.88
N ARG A 211 4.50 -12.85 8.15
CA ARG A 211 4.71 -11.71 7.28
C ARG A 211 4.49 -12.18 5.85
N ILE A 212 3.59 -11.55 5.09
CA ILE A 212 3.15 -12.05 3.78
C ILE A 212 3.22 -10.93 2.76
N ILE A 213 4.05 -11.09 1.73
CA ILE A 213 4.17 -10.12 0.64
C ILE A 213 3.10 -10.40 -0.41
N LEU A 214 2.32 -9.38 -0.75
CA LEU A 214 1.33 -9.44 -1.82
C LEU A 214 1.93 -8.83 -3.09
N PHE A 215 2.37 -9.70 -4.02
CA PHE A 215 3.14 -9.31 -5.19
C PHE A 215 2.80 -10.27 -6.33
N GLU A 216 2.07 -9.78 -7.34
CA GLU A 216 1.67 -10.63 -8.48
C GLU A 216 2.78 -10.70 -9.53
N SER A 217 3.25 -9.55 -9.99
CA SER A 217 4.36 -9.45 -10.95
C SER A 217 5.10 -8.13 -10.82
N ASP A 218 6.22 -8.01 -11.49
CA ASP A 218 7.00 -6.78 -11.57
C ASP A 218 7.05 -6.25 -13.01
N LEU A 219 7.07 -4.93 -13.14
CA LEU A 219 7.12 -4.24 -14.43
C LEU A 219 8.03 -3.02 -14.37
N TRP A 220 8.76 -2.78 -15.45
CA TRP A 220 9.32 -1.47 -15.73
C TRP A 220 8.21 -0.50 -16.11
N PHE A 221 8.35 0.76 -15.73
CA PHE A 221 7.34 1.77 -16.03
C PHE A 221 7.07 1.93 -17.54
N GLN A 222 8.09 1.72 -18.39
CA GLN A 222 7.91 1.66 -19.84
C GLN A 222 6.96 0.53 -20.27
N GLN A 223 7.03 -0.65 -19.64
CA GLN A 223 6.12 -1.76 -19.93
C GLN A 223 4.67 -1.42 -19.55
N VAL A 224 4.47 -0.71 -18.42
CA VAL A 224 3.16 -0.17 -18.05
C VAL A 224 2.62 0.77 -19.13
N GLY A 225 3.46 1.69 -19.61
CA GLY A 225 3.09 2.58 -20.70
C GLY A 225 2.73 1.83 -21.99
N GLN A 226 3.49 0.78 -22.33
CA GLN A 226 3.22 -0.06 -23.50
C GLN A 226 1.88 -0.79 -23.37
N ILE A 227 1.58 -1.40 -22.22
CA ILE A 227 0.30 -2.06 -21.92
C ILE A 227 -0.86 -1.10 -22.16
N LEU A 228 -0.79 0.10 -21.61
CA LEU A 228 -1.85 1.09 -21.74
C LEU A 228 -1.98 1.61 -23.18
N PHE A 229 -0.86 1.80 -23.87
CA PHE A 229 -0.86 2.22 -25.29
C PHE A 229 -1.54 1.19 -26.21
N GLU A 230 -1.28 -0.10 -26.00
CA GLU A 230 -1.91 -1.21 -26.74
C GLU A 230 -3.41 -1.28 -26.50
N GLU A 231 -3.86 -0.99 -25.26
CA GLU A 231 -5.29 -0.91 -24.90
C GLU A 231 -6.02 0.35 -25.39
N GLY A 232 -5.34 1.21 -26.15
CA GLY A 232 -5.95 2.38 -26.77
C GLY A 232 -5.66 3.72 -26.12
N PHE A 233 -4.96 3.77 -25.00
CA PHE A 233 -4.51 5.01 -24.36
C PHE A 233 -3.27 5.58 -25.07
N LYS A 234 -3.47 6.13 -26.28
CA LYS A 234 -2.40 6.50 -27.24
C LYS A 234 -1.44 7.58 -26.73
N LYS A 235 -1.71 8.22 -25.59
CA LYS A 235 -0.83 9.19 -24.93
C LYS A 235 0.09 8.57 -23.90
N ALA A 236 -0.08 7.27 -23.57
CA ALA A 236 0.77 6.58 -22.60
C ALA A 236 2.23 6.49 -23.10
N PRO A 237 3.22 6.64 -22.18
CA PRO A 237 4.62 6.71 -22.57
C PRO A 237 5.18 5.33 -22.94
N THR A 238 5.59 5.17 -24.19
CA THR A 238 6.21 3.92 -24.70
C THR A 238 7.74 4.03 -24.78
N LYS A 239 8.29 5.23 -24.61
CA LYS A 239 9.74 5.48 -24.68
C LYS A 239 10.33 5.66 -23.28
N GLU A 240 11.44 5.01 -23.02
CA GLU A 240 12.19 5.18 -21.78
C GLU A 240 12.89 6.56 -21.73
N MET A 241 12.83 7.21 -20.57
CA MET A 241 13.56 8.43 -20.29
C MET A 241 14.95 8.08 -19.73
N ALA A 242 16.00 8.58 -20.35
CA ALA A 242 17.35 8.34 -19.86
C ALA A 242 17.54 8.90 -18.43
N ASN A 243 18.23 8.14 -17.58
CA ASN A 243 18.39 8.47 -16.16
C ASN A 243 19.01 9.85 -15.91
N TRP A 244 19.89 10.33 -16.80
CA TRP A 244 20.49 11.65 -16.66
C TRP A 244 19.45 12.77 -16.87
N ILE A 245 18.46 12.57 -17.75
CA ILE A 245 17.37 13.54 -17.96
C ILE A 245 16.50 13.59 -16.71
N VAL A 246 16.14 12.43 -16.12
CA VAL A 246 15.36 12.38 -14.88
C VAL A 246 16.09 13.15 -13.77
N ARG A 247 17.41 12.96 -13.64
CA ARG A 247 18.23 13.69 -12.64
C ARG A 247 18.25 15.19 -12.88
N MET A 248 18.35 15.63 -14.13
CA MET A 248 18.32 17.05 -14.48
C MET A 248 16.95 17.67 -14.15
N ILE A 249 15.85 17.06 -14.57
CA ILE A 249 14.51 17.57 -14.31
C ILE A 249 14.21 17.52 -12.80
N GLY A 250 14.67 16.47 -12.09
CA GLY A 250 14.50 16.33 -10.65
C GLY A 250 15.18 17.41 -9.79
N LEU A 251 16.02 18.28 -10.39
CA LEU A 251 16.50 19.49 -9.71
C LEU A 251 15.36 20.51 -9.48
N PHE A 252 14.36 20.51 -10.35
CA PHE A 252 13.24 21.46 -10.36
C PHE A 252 11.90 20.78 -10.03
N ASP A 253 11.76 19.48 -10.28
CA ASP A 253 10.54 18.70 -10.04
C ASP A 253 10.75 17.77 -8.83
N LYS A 254 10.00 18.07 -7.75
CA LYS A 254 10.08 17.31 -6.50
C LYS A 254 9.60 15.85 -6.66
N SER A 255 8.63 15.60 -7.55
CA SER A 255 8.10 14.25 -7.78
C SER A 255 9.13 13.36 -8.46
N LEU A 256 9.79 13.85 -9.50
CA LEU A 256 10.89 13.14 -10.17
C LEU A 256 12.11 12.98 -9.26
N LYS A 257 12.38 13.97 -8.40
CA LYS A 257 13.46 13.87 -7.40
C LYS A 257 13.31 12.67 -6.50
N LEU A 258 12.08 12.34 -6.09
CA LEU A 258 11.79 11.17 -5.25
C LEU A 258 12.08 9.84 -5.95
N LEU A 259 12.06 9.79 -7.29
CA LEU A 259 12.36 8.58 -8.05
C LEU A 259 13.86 8.33 -8.25
N ILE A 260 14.70 9.38 -8.11
CA ILE A 260 16.15 9.30 -8.40
C ILE A 260 16.86 8.12 -7.68
N PRO A 261 16.63 7.86 -6.38
CA PRO A 261 17.28 6.76 -5.66
C PRO A 261 16.92 5.37 -6.20
N TYR A 262 15.82 5.28 -6.91
CA TYR A 262 15.21 4.04 -7.38
C TYR A 262 15.47 3.74 -8.86
N LEU A 263 16.03 4.71 -9.62
CA LEU A 263 16.25 4.57 -11.05
C LEU A 263 17.19 3.42 -11.41
N GLY A 264 16.76 2.59 -12.36
CA GLY A 264 17.54 1.48 -12.91
C GLY A 264 17.71 0.28 -11.97
N LYS A 265 17.05 0.27 -10.81
CA LYS A 265 17.11 -0.83 -9.85
C LYS A 265 15.90 -1.76 -10.04
N GLU A 266 16.15 -3.04 -10.22
CA GLU A 266 15.11 -4.07 -10.21
C GLU A 266 14.68 -4.40 -8.78
N ARG A 267 13.38 -4.71 -8.62
CA ARG A 267 12.78 -5.14 -7.36
C ARG A 267 11.83 -6.29 -7.66
N LYS A 268 12.31 -7.49 -7.45
CA LYS A 268 11.59 -8.74 -7.65
C LYS A 268 11.24 -9.35 -6.30
N CYS A 269 10.22 -10.16 -6.27
CA CYS A 269 9.82 -10.87 -5.07
C CYS A 269 9.47 -12.32 -5.38
N ASN A 270 9.78 -13.22 -4.44
CA ASN A 270 9.15 -14.52 -4.38
C ASN A 270 7.90 -14.40 -3.50
N SER A 271 6.72 -14.40 -4.11
CA SER A 271 5.42 -14.26 -3.43
C SER A 271 4.68 -15.59 -3.24
N GLN A 272 5.42 -16.71 -3.24
CA GLN A 272 4.84 -18.05 -3.11
C GLN A 272 4.04 -18.21 -1.82
N LYS A 273 4.48 -17.62 -0.72
CA LYS A 273 3.80 -17.65 0.58
C LYS A 273 2.35 -17.11 0.49
N ALA A 274 2.11 -16.03 -0.26
CA ALA A 274 0.76 -15.51 -0.45
C ALA A 274 -0.15 -16.49 -1.18
N GLN A 275 0.36 -17.20 -2.18
CA GLN A 275 -0.40 -18.24 -2.89
C GLN A 275 -0.74 -19.43 -1.97
N GLU A 276 0.23 -19.91 -1.19
CA GLU A 276 0.08 -21.07 -0.31
C GLU A 276 -0.87 -20.80 0.86
N LEU A 277 -0.77 -19.62 1.48
CA LEU A 277 -1.53 -19.30 2.70
C LEU A 277 -2.87 -18.62 2.43
N LEU A 278 -2.99 -17.86 1.34
CA LEU A 278 -4.14 -17.00 1.05
C LEU A 278 -4.87 -17.34 -0.27
N GLY A 279 -4.33 -18.30 -1.06
CA GLY A 279 -4.97 -18.70 -2.32
C GLY A 279 -4.98 -17.59 -3.41
N MET A 280 -3.93 -16.80 -3.49
CA MET A 280 -3.73 -15.68 -4.43
C MET A 280 -3.09 -16.19 -5.75
N TYR A 281 -3.19 -15.62 -6.91
CA TYR A 281 -3.82 -14.37 -7.32
C TYR A 281 -4.91 -14.64 -8.34
N THR A 282 -5.95 -13.78 -8.41
CA THR A 282 -7.08 -13.95 -9.35
C THR A 282 -6.96 -13.05 -10.58
N LYS A 283 -6.21 -11.95 -10.48
CA LYS A 283 -6.02 -10.96 -11.53
C LYS A 283 -4.54 -10.61 -11.74
N THR A 284 -4.19 -10.33 -12.99
CA THR A 284 -2.82 -9.91 -13.35
C THR A 284 -2.59 -8.42 -13.14
N SER A 285 -1.34 -8.01 -12.95
CA SER A 285 -0.95 -6.59 -12.92
C SER A 285 -1.30 -5.88 -14.23
N LYS A 286 -1.23 -6.57 -15.37
CA LYS A 286 -1.72 -6.04 -16.66
C LYS A 286 -3.20 -5.66 -16.59
N GLN A 287 -4.06 -6.54 -16.07
CA GLN A 287 -5.48 -6.26 -15.86
C GLN A 287 -5.68 -5.09 -14.90
N ALA A 288 -4.93 -5.05 -13.80
CA ALA A 288 -4.99 -3.97 -12.83
C ALA A 288 -4.78 -2.59 -13.48
N PHE A 289 -3.76 -2.44 -14.32
CA PHE A 289 -3.50 -1.18 -15.03
C PHE A 289 -4.60 -0.81 -16.01
N ILE A 290 -5.09 -1.78 -16.78
CA ILE A 290 -6.16 -1.56 -17.77
C ILE A 290 -7.47 -1.15 -17.07
N GLU A 291 -7.87 -1.87 -16.01
CA GLU A 291 -9.09 -1.58 -15.27
C GLU A 291 -8.98 -0.23 -14.54
N SER A 292 -7.82 0.10 -13.96
CA SER A 292 -7.55 1.41 -13.38
C SER A 292 -7.70 2.52 -14.42
N ALA A 293 -7.02 2.40 -15.56
CA ALA A 293 -7.08 3.41 -16.61
C ALA A 293 -8.51 3.64 -17.12
N LYS A 294 -9.30 2.57 -17.30
CA LYS A 294 -10.73 2.66 -17.69
C LYS A 294 -11.60 3.30 -16.62
N SER A 295 -11.24 3.17 -15.34
CA SER A 295 -12.03 3.73 -14.24
C SER A 295 -11.82 5.23 -14.03
N VAL A 296 -10.72 5.79 -14.56
CA VAL A 296 -10.32 7.20 -14.36
C VAL A 296 -10.34 8.04 -15.66
N SER A 297 -10.63 7.42 -16.82
CA SER A 297 -10.66 8.07 -18.15
C SER A 297 -12.01 8.67 -18.53
#